data_38327b3001ec65524791d55726d3134c
#
_entry.id   38327b3001ec65524791d55726d3134c
#
_cell.length_a   1.000
_cell.length_b   1.000
_cell.length_c   1.000
_cell.angle_alpha   90.00
_cell.angle_beta   90.00
_cell.angle_gamma   90.00
#
_symmetry.space_group_name_H-M   'P 1'
#
loop_
_entity.id
_entity.type
_entity.pdbx_description
1 polymer ?
#
loop_
_entity_poly.entity_id
_entity_poly.type
_entity_poly.pdbx_seq_one_letter_code
_entity_poly.pdbx_strand_id
1 'polypeptide(L)'
;MSRDDKITRIASFMEILLLHLIKQAAEQRTTPSWERSIHNALRHLVRTNKRRKAGGYYLTDADLLAGLEEVFDDALYNASFEAWVGQYTAEALSRMIDRRVVIQRAFDLIQHTQQTTA
;
A
#
# COMPACT_ATOMS: atom_id res chain seq x y z
N MET A 1 19.24 -8.99 -7.69
CA MET A 1 18.66 -8.42 -6.45
C MET A 1 18.38 -9.53 -5.47
N SER A 2 18.82 -9.38 -4.23
CA SER A 2 18.58 -10.41 -3.21
C SER A 2 17.12 -10.43 -2.79
N ARG A 3 16.72 -11.50 -2.08
CA ARG A 3 15.36 -11.62 -1.53
C ARG A 3 15.08 -10.49 -0.53
N ASP A 4 16.06 -10.15 0.32
CA ASP A 4 15.88 -9.09 1.31
C ASP A 4 15.70 -7.73 0.66
N ASP A 5 16.42 -7.46 -0.43
CA ASP A 5 16.26 -6.22 -1.19
C ASP A 5 14.87 -6.13 -1.81
N LYS A 6 14.34 -7.25 -2.30
CA LYS A 6 12.99 -7.30 -2.86
C LYS A 6 11.94 -7.04 -1.79
N ILE A 7 12.08 -7.65 -0.63
CA ILE A 7 11.15 -7.46 0.49
C ILE A 7 11.14 -5.99 0.93
N THR A 8 12.33 -5.37 1.06
CA THR A 8 12.45 -3.96 1.41
C THR A 8 11.77 -3.06 0.38
N ARG A 9 11.96 -3.37 -0.90
CA ARG A 9 11.35 -2.60 -1.98
C ARG A 9 9.84 -2.76 -2.00
N ILE A 10 9.34 -3.98 -1.80
CA ILE A 10 7.91 -4.25 -1.71
C ILE A 10 7.30 -3.47 -0.55
N ALA A 11 7.95 -3.46 0.61
CA ALA A 11 7.48 -2.71 1.78
C ALA A 11 7.36 -1.21 1.46
N SER A 12 8.31 -0.65 0.71
CA SER A 12 8.26 0.75 0.30
C SER A 12 7.06 1.04 -0.59
N PHE A 13 6.75 0.15 -1.52
CA PHE A 13 5.56 0.31 -2.38
C PHE A 13 4.27 0.13 -1.59
N MET A 14 4.26 -0.77 -0.61
CA MET A 14 3.12 -0.94 0.30
C MET A 14 2.84 0.35 1.08
N GLU A 15 3.89 1.00 1.57
CA GLU A 15 3.75 2.25 2.30
C GLU A 15 3.14 3.35 1.42
N ILE A 16 3.61 3.49 0.19
CA ILE A 16 3.05 4.45 -0.77
C ILE A 16 1.58 4.16 -1.06
N LEU A 17 1.26 2.88 -1.29
CA LEU A 17 -0.11 2.45 -1.54
C LEU A 17 -1.03 2.82 -0.36
N LEU A 18 -0.63 2.44 0.84
CA LEU A 18 -1.41 2.71 2.04
C LEU A 18 -1.56 4.21 2.29
N LEU A 19 -0.50 4.99 2.08
CA LEU A 19 -0.55 6.45 2.25
C LEU A 19 -1.70 7.05 1.44
N HIS A 20 -1.82 6.68 0.17
CA HIS A 20 -2.86 7.23 -0.69
C HIS A 20 -4.24 6.67 -0.37
N LEU A 21 -4.34 5.40 0.02
CA LEU A 21 -5.61 4.82 0.47
C LEU A 21 -6.10 5.47 1.76
N ILE A 22 -5.20 5.78 2.67
CA ILE A 22 -5.51 6.51 3.89
C ILE A 22 -6.05 7.91 3.56
N LYS A 23 -5.40 8.61 2.63
CA LYS A 23 -5.86 9.93 2.20
C LYS A 23 -7.27 9.87 1.60
N GLN A 24 -7.53 8.89 0.76
CA GLN A 24 -8.87 8.69 0.18
C GLN A 24 -9.91 8.43 1.26
N ALA A 25 -9.59 7.57 2.22
CA ALA A 25 -10.50 7.21 3.29
C ALA A 25 -10.79 8.41 4.21
N ALA A 26 -9.74 9.15 4.60
CA ALA A 26 -9.88 10.28 5.51
C ALA A 26 -10.65 11.44 4.88
N GLU A 27 -10.38 11.75 3.62
CA GLU A 27 -11.00 12.88 2.93
C GLU A 27 -12.28 12.51 2.16
N GLN A 28 -12.61 11.23 2.07
CA GLN A 28 -13.80 10.75 1.35
C GLN A 28 -13.84 11.23 -0.10
N ARG A 29 -12.69 11.21 -0.75
CA ARG A 29 -12.54 11.64 -2.14
C ARG A 29 -11.28 11.05 -2.74
N THR A 30 -11.10 11.25 -4.04
CA THR A 30 -9.86 10.91 -4.74
C THR A 30 -9.47 12.04 -5.70
N THR A 31 -8.25 11.96 -6.21
CA THR A 31 -7.75 12.87 -7.24
C THR A 31 -7.05 12.06 -8.32
N PRO A 32 -6.91 12.60 -9.55
CA PRO A 32 -6.12 11.92 -10.58
C PRO A 32 -4.68 11.63 -10.13
N SER A 33 -4.09 12.52 -9.37
CA SER A 33 -2.72 12.33 -8.84
C SER A 33 -2.65 11.14 -7.89
N TRP A 34 -3.63 11.01 -6.98
CA TRP A 34 -3.67 9.88 -6.03
C TRP A 34 -3.91 8.57 -6.76
N GLU A 35 -4.81 8.57 -7.74
CA GLU A 35 -5.09 7.38 -8.54
C GLU A 35 -3.84 6.91 -9.30
N ARG A 36 -3.07 7.85 -9.84
CA ARG A 36 -1.82 7.54 -10.52
C ARG A 36 -0.80 6.95 -9.57
N SER A 37 -0.66 7.52 -8.38
CA SER A 37 0.29 7.01 -7.37
C SER A 37 -0.09 5.60 -6.91
N ILE A 38 -1.38 5.34 -6.72
CA ILE A 38 -1.88 4.01 -6.36
C ILE A 38 -1.56 3.01 -7.47
N HIS A 39 -1.87 3.38 -8.71
CA HIS A 39 -1.61 2.52 -9.87
C HIS A 39 -0.13 2.18 -9.99
N ASN A 40 0.73 3.18 -9.88
CA ASN A 40 2.18 2.98 -10.00
C ASN A 40 2.73 2.13 -8.86
N ALA A 41 2.27 2.36 -7.63
CA ALA A 41 2.70 1.55 -6.48
C ALA A 41 2.32 0.08 -6.67
N LEU A 42 1.08 -0.18 -7.09
CA LEU A 42 0.61 -1.54 -7.35
C LEU A 42 1.44 -2.22 -8.44
N ARG A 43 1.68 -1.51 -9.53
CA ARG A 43 2.43 -2.07 -10.66
C ARG A 43 3.86 -2.43 -10.26
N HIS A 44 4.54 -1.54 -9.55
CA HIS A 44 5.90 -1.79 -9.09
C HIS A 44 5.96 -2.90 -8.05
N LEU A 45 5.00 -2.91 -7.12
CA LEU A 45 4.92 -3.94 -6.09
C LEU A 45 4.78 -5.34 -6.72
N VAL A 46 3.81 -5.48 -7.59
CA VAL A 46 3.51 -6.77 -8.22
C VAL A 46 4.65 -7.24 -9.10
N ARG A 47 5.26 -6.32 -9.85
CA ARG A 47 6.42 -6.64 -10.68
C ARG A 47 7.60 -7.14 -9.83
N THR A 48 7.86 -6.48 -8.69
CA THR A 48 8.94 -6.86 -7.79
C THR A 48 8.65 -8.20 -7.12
N ASN A 49 7.38 -8.47 -6.79
CA ASN A 49 6.97 -9.71 -6.14
C ASN A 49 6.96 -10.92 -7.08
N LYS A 50 6.95 -10.71 -8.37
CA LYS A 50 6.85 -11.79 -9.35
C LYS A 50 8.17 -12.55 -9.49
N ARG A 51 8.11 -13.87 -9.46
CA ARG A 51 9.27 -14.72 -9.68
C ARG A 51 9.47 -14.92 -11.19
N ARG A 52 10.69 -14.69 -11.66
CA ARG A 52 10.98 -14.69 -13.09
C ARG A 52 10.97 -16.09 -13.70
N LYS A 53 11.64 -17.07 -13.06
CA LYS A 53 11.87 -18.40 -13.64
C LYS A 53 10.93 -19.46 -13.11
N ALA A 54 10.65 -19.43 -11.81
CA ALA A 54 9.88 -20.49 -11.15
C ALA A 54 8.36 -20.29 -11.23
N GLY A 55 7.91 -19.12 -11.72
CA GLY A 55 6.49 -18.74 -11.68
C GLY A 55 6.02 -18.35 -10.27
N GLY A 56 4.82 -17.82 -10.16
CA GLY A 56 4.27 -17.40 -8.89
C GLY A 56 4.92 -16.15 -8.33
N TYR A 57 4.84 -15.99 -7.02
CA TYR A 57 5.29 -14.80 -6.33
C TYR A 57 6.19 -15.16 -5.16
N TYR A 58 7.05 -14.21 -4.75
CA TYR A 58 7.94 -14.40 -3.60
C TYR A 58 7.18 -14.42 -2.29
N LEU A 59 6.21 -13.51 -2.13
CA LEU A 59 5.43 -13.38 -0.90
C LEU A 59 4.08 -14.07 -1.05
N THR A 60 3.69 -14.82 -0.02
CA THR A 60 2.36 -15.42 0.06
C THR A 60 1.34 -14.35 0.43
N ASP A 61 0.05 -14.70 0.38
CA ASP A 61 -1.01 -13.80 0.82
C ASP A 61 -0.84 -13.41 2.28
N ALA A 62 -0.45 -14.36 3.14
CA ALA A 62 -0.18 -14.08 4.55
C ALA A 62 1.00 -13.11 4.71
N ASP A 63 2.05 -13.27 3.91
CA ASP A 63 3.19 -12.35 3.92
C ASP A 63 2.79 -10.95 3.49
N LEU A 64 1.94 -10.84 2.47
CA LEU A 64 1.46 -9.54 1.99
C LEU A 64 0.65 -8.83 3.07
N LEU A 65 -0.27 -9.54 3.72
CA LEU A 65 -1.06 -8.95 4.81
C LEU A 65 -0.17 -8.53 5.97
N ALA A 66 0.77 -9.38 6.37
CA ALA A 66 1.70 -9.05 7.46
C ALA A 66 2.55 -7.82 7.10
N GLY A 67 3.00 -7.71 5.85
CA GLY A 67 3.77 -6.57 5.39
C GLY A 67 2.97 -5.26 5.45
N LEU A 68 1.71 -5.31 5.01
CA LEU A 68 0.82 -4.15 5.07
C LEU A 68 0.58 -3.70 6.52
N GLU A 69 0.37 -4.65 7.44
CA GLU A 69 0.22 -4.34 8.86
C GLU A 69 1.48 -3.69 9.42
N GLU A 70 2.65 -4.19 9.03
CA GLU A 70 3.92 -3.70 9.54
C GLU A 70 4.21 -2.25 9.14
N VAL A 71 3.89 -1.87 7.90
CA VAL A 71 4.20 -0.52 7.41
C VAL A 71 3.06 0.47 7.61
N PHE A 72 1.92 0.04 8.12
CA PHE A 72 0.73 0.89 8.22
C PHE A 72 0.97 2.16 9.05
N ASP A 73 1.62 2.04 10.20
CA ASP A 73 1.82 3.19 11.08
C ASP A 73 2.73 4.23 10.44
N ASP A 74 3.75 3.80 9.70
CA ASP A 74 4.61 4.73 8.96
C ASP A 74 3.82 5.42 7.84
N ALA A 75 2.98 4.67 7.14
CA ALA A 75 2.12 5.23 6.10
C ALA A 75 1.15 6.26 6.69
N LEU A 76 0.57 5.95 7.84
CA LEU A 76 -0.35 6.85 8.54
C LEU A 76 0.36 8.14 8.95
N TYR A 77 1.56 8.01 9.52
CA TYR A 77 2.36 9.16 9.93
C TYR A 77 2.63 10.06 8.72
N ASN A 78 3.09 9.49 7.62
CA ASN A 78 3.38 10.25 6.41
C ASN A 78 2.11 10.86 5.79
N ALA A 79 1.00 10.12 5.81
CA ALA A 79 -0.28 10.62 5.33
C ALA A 79 -0.77 11.84 6.13
N SER A 80 -0.43 11.92 7.41
CA SER A 80 -0.87 13.03 8.26
C SER A 80 -0.32 14.39 7.80
N PHE A 81 0.79 14.40 7.09
CA PHE A 81 1.35 15.63 6.51
C PHE A 81 0.64 16.07 5.23
N GLU A 82 -0.10 15.19 4.60
CA GLU A 82 -0.72 15.42 3.30
C GLU A 82 -2.25 15.49 3.36
N ALA A 83 -2.88 14.56 4.07
CA ALA A 83 -4.34 14.55 4.21
C ALA A 83 -4.81 15.82 4.93
N TRP A 84 -5.89 16.40 4.42
CA TRP A 84 -6.44 17.65 5.00
C TRP A 84 -5.38 18.74 5.11
N VAL A 85 -4.45 18.78 4.16
CA VAL A 85 -3.37 19.80 4.11
C VAL A 85 -2.51 19.79 5.38
N GLY A 86 -2.35 18.61 6.00
CA GLY A 86 -1.52 18.46 7.17
C GLY A 86 -2.10 19.02 8.47
N GLN A 87 -3.42 19.24 8.53
CA GLN A 87 -4.06 19.85 9.69
C GLN A 87 -4.18 18.96 10.92
N TYR A 88 -4.06 17.64 10.72
CA TYR A 88 -4.32 16.67 11.80
C TYR A 88 -3.07 15.87 12.12
N THR A 89 -2.93 15.49 13.39
CA THR A 89 -1.89 14.55 13.80
C THR A 89 -2.21 13.15 13.24
N ALA A 90 -1.22 12.27 13.21
CA ALA A 90 -1.44 10.88 12.82
C ALA A 90 -2.50 10.22 13.71
N GLU A 91 -2.47 10.51 15.02
CA GLU A 91 -3.46 9.99 15.95
C GLU A 91 -4.87 10.47 15.62
N ALA A 92 -5.05 11.76 15.35
CA ALA A 92 -6.34 12.29 14.95
C ALA A 92 -6.81 11.71 13.62
N LEU A 93 -5.89 11.59 12.67
CA LEU A 93 -6.19 11.00 11.36
C LEU A 93 -6.64 9.55 11.50
N SER A 94 -6.01 8.79 12.42
CA SER A 94 -6.37 7.39 12.66
C SER A 94 -7.82 7.20 13.08
N ARG A 95 -8.42 8.20 13.71
CA ARG A 95 -9.83 8.15 14.12
C ARG A 95 -10.80 8.41 12.98
N MET A 96 -10.31 8.90 11.84
CA MET A 96 -11.14 9.19 10.66
C MET A 96 -11.24 8.01 9.72
N ILE A 97 -10.46 6.97 9.95
CA ILE A 97 -10.36 5.82 9.05
C ILE A 97 -10.52 4.52 9.84
N ASP A 98 -10.83 3.44 9.11
CA ASP A 98 -10.83 2.09 9.66
C ASP A 98 -9.60 1.37 9.13
N ARG A 99 -8.63 1.11 10.02
CA ARG A 99 -7.37 0.44 9.69
C ARG A 99 -7.59 -0.87 8.94
N ARG A 100 -8.51 -1.68 9.43
CA ARG A 100 -8.77 -3.02 8.85
C ARG A 100 -9.32 -2.90 7.44
N VAL A 101 -10.22 -1.95 7.21
CA VAL A 101 -10.80 -1.72 5.88
C VAL A 101 -9.75 -1.24 4.91
N VAL A 102 -8.88 -0.32 5.32
CA VAL A 102 -7.81 0.21 4.46
C VAL A 102 -6.83 -0.91 4.08
N ILE A 103 -6.41 -1.71 5.06
CA ILE A 103 -5.48 -2.82 4.80
C ILE A 103 -6.12 -3.86 3.88
N GLN A 104 -7.38 -4.20 4.11
CA GLN A 104 -8.09 -5.17 3.26
C GLN A 104 -8.21 -4.65 1.83
N ARG A 105 -8.50 -3.36 1.66
CA ARG A 105 -8.57 -2.75 0.34
C ARG A 105 -7.22 -2.82 -0.36
N ALA A 106 -6.14 -2.51 0.35
CA ALA A 106 -4.79 -2.61 -0.22
C ALA A 106 -4.49 -4.02 -0.68
N PHE A 107 -4.81 -5.00 0.16
CA PHE A 107 -4.61 -6.41 -0.16
C PHE A 107 -5.41 -6.84 -1.38
N ASP A 108 -6.68 -6.46 -1.44
CA ASP A 108 -7.55 -6.79 -2.58
C ASP A 108 -7.01 -6.18 -3.88
N LEU A 109 -6.52 -4.95 -3.83
CA LEU A 109 -5.93 -4.29 -4.99
C LEU A 109 -4.66 -5.00 -5.46
N ILE A 110 -3.82 -5.43 -4.52
CA ILE A 110 -2.61 -6.19 -4.86
C ILE A 110 -2.99 -7.49 -5.54
N GLN A 111 -3.92 -8.24 -4.95
CA GLN A 111 -4.37 -9.52 -5.52
C GLN A 111 -4.95 -9.35 -6.91
N HIS A 112 -5.83 -8.36 -7.07
CA HIS A 112 -6.43 -8.08 -8.38
C HIS A 112 -5.35 -7.76 -9.42
N THR A 113 -4.38 -6.93 -9.06
CA THR A 113 -3.29 -6.57 -9.95
C THR A 113 -2.44 -7.80 -10.32
N GLN A 114 -2.16 -8.68 -9.36
CA GLN A 114 -1.42 -9.91 -9.60
C GLN A 114 -2.17 -10.83 -10.57
N GLN A 115 -3.48 -10.93 -10.45
CA GLN A 115 -4.31 -11.76 -11.31
C GLN A 115 -4.37 -11.22 -12.74
N THR A 116 -4.40 -9.91 -12.91
CA THR A 116 -4.58 -9.29 -14.23
C THR A 116 -3.26 -9.07 -14.98
N THR A 117 -2.13 -9.17 -14.29
CA THR A 117 -0.81 -9.00 -14.91
C THR A 117 -0.03 -10.31 -15.01
N ALA A 118 -0.65 -11.41 -14.68
CA ALA A 118 -0.01 -12.74 -14.71
C ALA A 118 0.35 -13.17 -16.14
#